data_dfd020690dd1394c6b86d0a9f65521e0
#
_entry.id   dfd020690dd1394c6b86d0a9f65521e0
#
_cell.length_a   1.000
_cell.length_b   1.000
_cell.length_c   1.000
_cell.angle_alpha   90.00
_cell.angle_beta   90.00
_cell.angle_gamma   90.00
#
_symmetry.space_group_name_H-M   'P 1'
#
loop_
_entity.id
_entity.type
_entity.pdbx_description
1 polymer ?
#
loop_
_entity_poly.entity_id
_entity_poly.type
_entity_poly.pdbx_seq_one_letter_code
_entity_poly.pdbx_strand_id
1 'polypeptide(L)'
;MITEENFLDFKCPYCGEPVSFPENAMGSAQECPNCMENLIVPEAGSEKGETIPIPITTPRLILRRFAMNDWEELMKLLSDEDFLQYTDGLAVNEEDQVLRWLESDGTIKLTTPNQMFRLAIELQDGNQLIGHLGLWFPKQSQAMLNINLHRNYQRKGFALEAVKALLGFCFWGIKLHRVSASCDSRNTAACRLFANVGMRCEGEFVKSEPVAEGGWANSIWYAILEEECQEDTGSPEKNPG
;
A
#
# COMPACT_ATOMS: atom_id res chain seq x y z
N MET A 1 26.03 22.37 19.41
CA MET A 1 25.07 21.94 20.43
C MET A 1 24.64 20.56 20.01
N ILE A 2 25.02 19.53 20.74
CA ILE A 2 24.54 18.16 20.52
C ILE A 2 23.14 18.16 21.14
N THR A 3 22.10 18.08 20.33
CA THR A 3 20.74 17.84 20.83
C THR A 3 20.73 16.43 21.40
N GLU A 4 20.52 16.31 22.71
CA GLU A 4 20.24 15.01 23.34
C GLU A 4 18.99 14.45 22.65
N GLU A 5 19.16 13.39 21.87
CA GLU A 5 18.02 12.65 21.32
C GLU A 5 17.36 11.92 22.49
N ASN A 6 16.13 12.25 22.78
CA ASN A 6 15.30 11.50 23.72
C ASN A 6 14.87 10.19 23.08
N PHE A 7 14.84 9.13 23.89
CA PHE A 7 14.40 7.80 23.45
C PHE A 7 13.15 7.37 24.22
N LEU A 8 12.31 6.60 23.53
CA LEU A 8 11.13 5.95 24.07
C LEU A 8 11.43 4.48 24.28
N ASP A 9 11.29 4.02 25.54
CA ASP A 9 11.47 2.63 25.93
C ASP A 9 10.09 1.98 26.10
N PHE A 10 9.84 0.87 25.39
CA PHE A 10 8.60 0.11 25.49
C PHE A 10 8.82 -1.35 25.10
N LYS A 11 7.79 -2.20 25.23
CA LYS A 11 7.88 -3.61 24.84
C LYS A 11 7.36 -3.82 23.42
N CYS A 12 8.10 -4.61 22.63
CA CYS A 12 7.64 -5.04 21.31
C CYS A 12 6.31 -5.81 21.44
N PRO A 13 5.29 -5.50 20.61
CA PRO A 13 3.99 -6.16 20.67
C PRO A 13 4.04 -7.64 20.21
N TYR A 14 5.08 -8.04 19.48
CA TYR A 14 5.24 -9.37 18.91
C TYR A 14 6.09 -10.30 19.77
N CYS A 15 7.28 -9.89 20.20
CA CYS A 15 8.18 -10.74 21.00
C CYS A 15 8.16 -10.43 22.50
N GLY A 16 7.59 -9.31 22.92
CA GLY A 16 7.53 -8.89 24.32
C GLY A 16 8.84 -8.31 24.87
N GLU A 17 9.94 -8.34 24.11
CA GLU A 17 11.24 -7.82 24.53
C GLU A 17 11.26 -6.29 24.55
N PRO A 18 12.03 -5.66 25.48
CA PRO A 18 12.17 -4.23 25.52
C PRO A 18 12.92 -3.71 24.29
N VAL A 19 12.46 -2.59 23.77
CA VAL A 19 13.02 -1.86 22.62
C VAL A 19 13.07 -0.37 22.93
N SER A 20 14.00 0.33 22.28
CA SER A 20 14.20 1.77 22.43
C SER A 20 14.24 2.43 21.06
N PHE A 21 13.41 3.44 20.84
CA PHE A 21 13.38 4.22 19.61
C PHE A 21 13.41 5.72 19.91
N PRO A 22 13.99 6.55 19.04
CA PRO A 22 14.00 8.00 19.26
C PRO A 22 12.57 8.58 19.24
N GLU A 23 12.30 9.60 20.04
CA GLU A 23 10.97 10.24 20.14
C GLU A 23 10.42 10.73 18.79
N ASN A 24 11.29 11.13 17.86
CA ASN A 24 10.87 11.53 16.54
C ASN A 24 10.32 10.39 15.67
N ALA A 25 10.43 9.15 16.13
CA ALA A 25 9.83 7.97 15.49
C ALA A 25 8.40 7.67 15.98
N MET A 26 7.86 8.42 16.94
CA MET A 26 6.48 8.22 17.43
C MET A 26 5.46 8.15 16.30
N GLY A 27 4.56 7.17 16.35
CA GLY A 27 3.53 6.92 15.36
C GLY A 27 4.05 6.35 14.04
N SER A 28 5.36 6.22 13.85
CA SER A 28 5.93 5.61 12.63
C SER A 28 6.15 4.12 12.77
N ALA A 29 6.14 3.41 11.62
CA ALA A 29 6.49 2.00 11.58
C ALA A 29 8.02 1.83 11.67
N GLN A 30 8.48 0.98 12.59
CA GLN A 30 9.88 0.66 12.81
C GLN A 30 10.07 -0.87 12.92
N GLU A 31 11.25 -1.35 12.59
CA GLU A 31 11.59 -2.76 12.74
C GLU A 31 12.09 -3.04 14.16
N CYS A 32 11.52 -4.06 14.81
CA CYS A 32 11.99 -4.51 16.13
C CYS A 32 13.40 -5.11 15.99
N PRO A 33 14.40 -4.64 16.76
CA PRO A 33 15.76 -5.19 16.68
C PRO A 33 15.88 -6.63 17.19
N ASN A 34 14.89 -7.13 17.95
CA ASN A 34 14.93 -8.47 18.55
C ASN A 34 14.26 -9.54 17.69
N CYS A 35 13.05 -9.26 17.16
CA CYS A 35 12.30 -10.25 16.37
C CYS A 35 12.17 -9.88 14.90
N MET A 36 12.67 -8.73 14.50
CA MET A 36 12.65 -8.23 13.13
C MET A 36 11.25 -7.96 12.58
N GLU A 37 10.20 -7.99 13.41
CA GLU A 37 8.84 -7.62 13.01
C GLU A 37 8.64 -6.10 13.02
N ASN A 38 7.84 -5.57 12.09
CA ASN A 38 7.49 -4.16 12.08
C ASN A 38 6.41 -3.87 13.13
N LEU A 39 6.62 -2.80 13.88
CA LEU A 39 5.69 -2.29 14.89
C LEU A 39 5.50 -0.79 14.70
N ILE A 40 4.43 -0.25 15.27
CA ILE A 40 4.25 1.20 15.40
C ILE A 40 4.88 1.64 16.73
N VAL A 41 5.75 2.66 16.67
CA VAL A 41 6.31 3.28 17.89
C VAL A 41 5.18 4.03 18.59
N PRO A 42 4.85 3.68 19.85
CA PRO A 42 3.69 4.26 20.55
C PRO A 42 3.93 5.72 20.95
N GLU A 43 2.87 6.38 21.39
CA GLU A 43 2.99 7.68 22.05
C GLU A 43 3.77 7.59 23.36
N ALA A 44 4.35 8.70 23.79
CA ALA A 44 5.13 8.76 25.02
C ALA A 44 4.31 8.29 26.24
N GLY A 45 4.91 7.39 27.04
CA GLY A 45 4.28 6.82 28.23
C GLY A 45 3.54 5.50 28.00
N SER A 46 3.45 4.99 26.79
CA SER A 46 2.93 3.65 26.53
C SER A 46 3.95 2.58 26.88
N GLU A 47 3.49 1.53 27.57
CA GLU A 47 4.36 0.40 27.96
C GLU A 47 4.61 -0.61 26.82
N LYS A 48 3.83 -0.52 25.72
CA LYS A 48 3.87 -1.48 24.62
C LYS A 48 3.66 -0.77 23.28
N GLY A 49 4.42 -1.19 22.27
CA GLY A 49 4.24 -0.77 20.88
C GLY A 49 2.91 -1.26 20.29
N GLU A 50 2.49 -0.65 19.21
CA GLU A 50 1.27 -1.00 18.49
C GLU A 50 1.58 -1.94 17.32
N THR A 51 0.66 -2.87 17.07
CA THR A 51 0.74 -3.74 15.90
C THR A 51 0.35 -2.97 14.64
N ILE A 52 0.99 -3.29 13.51
CA ILE A 52 0.56 -2.75 12.22
C ILE A 52 -0.84 -3.29 11.91
N PRO A 53 -1.82 -2.42 11.62
CA PRO A 53 -3.21 -2.83 11.43
C PRO A 53 -3.43 -3.46 10.03
N ILE A 54 -2.89 -4.64 9.83
CA ILE A 54 -3.13 -5.49 8.65
C ILE A 54 -3.69 -6.82 9.15
N PRO A 55 -4.79 -7.33 8.57
CA PRO A 55 -5.50 -6.86 7.38
C PRO A 55 -6.32 -5.59 7.59
N ILE A 56 -6.45 -4.78 6.51
CA ILE A 56 -7.34 -3.62 6.46
C ILE A 56 -8.68 -4.10 5.91
N THR A 57 -9.74 -3.93 6.69
CA THR A 57 -11.09 -4.36 6.31
C THR A 57 -11.94 -3.16 5.90
N THR A 58 -12.65 -3.28 4.78
CA THR A 58 -13.60 -2.30 4.26
C THR A 58 -14.98 -2.94 4.12
N PRO A 59 -16.04 -2.25 3.73
CA PRO A 59 -17.36 -2.87 3.57
C PRO A 59 -17.41 -4.07 2.61
N ARG A 60 -16.54 -4.14 1.61
CA ARG A 60 -16.56 -5.21 0.60
C ARG A 60 -15.23 -5.92 0.41
N LEU A 61 -14.12 -5.39 0.97
CA LEU A 61 -12.77 -5.87 0.71
C LEU A 61 -12.01 -6.18 2.00
N ILE A 62 -11.04 -7.08 1.86
CA ILE A 62 -9.97 -7.33 2.82
C ILE A 62 -8.65 -7.09 2.09
N LEU A 63 -7.85 -6.12 2.58
CA LEU A 63 -6.51 -5.88 2.09
C LEU A 63 -5.55 -6.58 3.05
N ARG A 64 -4.93 -7.68 2.62
CA ARG A 64 -4.09 -8.54 3.45
C ARG A 64 -2.76 -8.86 2.79
N ARG A 65 -1.82 -9.38 3.57
CA ARG A 65 -0.62 -9.98 2.98
C ARG A 65 -1.00 -11.17 2.10
N PHE A 66 -0.19 -11.41 1.06
CA PHE A 66 -0.29 -12.63 0.30
C PHE A 66 0.10 -13.83 1.16
N ALA A 67 -0.53 -14.97 0.91
CA ALA A 67 -0.21 -16.27 1.49
C ALA A 67 0.18 -17.25 0.38
N MET A 68 0.92 -18.29 0.71
CA MET A 68 1.38 -19.27 -0.28
C MET A 68 0.23 -19.96 -1.02
N ASN A 69 -0.94 -20.11 -0.38
CA ASN A 69 -2.14 -20.67 -1.01
C ASN A 69 -2.86 -19.73 -1.99
N ASP A 70 -2.42 -18.49 -2.15
CA ASP A 70 -2.94 -17.57 -3.16
C ASP A 70 -2.37 -17.85 -4.57
N TRP A 71 -1.44 -18.79 -4.70
CA TRP A 71 -0.66 -18.98 -5.92
C TRP A 71 -1.53 -19.25 -7.18
N GLU A 72 -2.59 -20.06 -7.05
CA GLU A 72 -3.47 -20.37 -8.19
C GLU A 72 -4.22 -19.14 -8.70
N GLU A 73 -4.77 -18.34 -7.77
CA GLU A 73 -5.50 -17.13 -8.14
C GLU A 73 -4.57 -16.04 -8.64
N LEU A 74 -3.40 -15.90 -8.02
CA LEU A 74 -2.37 -14.97 -8.45
C LEU A 74 -1.85 -15.35 -9.84
N MET A 75 -1.64 -16.64 -10.12
CA MET A 75 -1.27 -17.13 -11.44
C MET A 75 -2.29 -16.71 -12.52
N LYS A 76 -3.59 -16.85 -12.23
CA LYS A 76 -4.67 -16.41 -13.14
C LYS A 76 -4.62 -14.91 -13.41
N LEU A 77 -4.36 -14.10 -12.36
CA LEU A 77 -4.24 -12.66 -12.50
C LEU A 77 -3.01 -12.26 -13.33
N LEU A 78 -1.86 -12.86 -13.06
CA LEU A 78 -0.59 -12.54 -13.72
C LEU A 78 -0.47 -13.13 -15.14
N SER A 79 -1.40 -13.98 -15.55
CA SER A 79 -1.52 -14.51 -16.91
C SER A 79 -2.57 -13.78 -17.78
N ASP A 80 -3.32 -12.83 -17.22
CA ASP A 80 -4.33 -12.05 -17.94
C ASP A 80 -3.68 -10.85 -18.64
N GLU A 81 -3.63 -10.84 -19.98
CA GLU A 81 -3.03 -9.77 -20.77
C GLU A 81 -3.65 -8.40 -20.50
N ASP A 82 -4.98 -8.33 -20.26
CA ASP A 82 -5.64 -7.08 -19.91
C ASP A 82 -5.23 -6.58 -18.51
N PHE A 83 -4.96 -7.48 -17.58
CA PHE A 83 -4.43 -7.13 -16.26
C PHE A 83 -3.01 -6.57 -16.37
N LEU A 84 -2.23 -7.12 -17.30
CA LEU A 84 -0.81 -6.75 -17.50
C LEU A 84 -0.62 -5.53 -18.39
N GLN A 85 -1.65 -5.05 -19.09
CA GLN A 85 -1.54 -4.00 -20.10
C GLN A 85 -0.77 -2.74 -19.65
N TYR A 86 -0.85 -2.39 -18.36
CA TYR A 86 -0.19 -1.23 -17.77
C TYR A 86 0.68 -1.59 -16.58
N THR A 87 1.14 -2.85 -16.51
CA THR A 87 2.04 -3.29 -15.44
C THR A 87 3.43 -3.58 -15.98
N ASP A 88 4.46 -3.01 -15.36
CA ASP A 88 5.83 -3.22 -15.78
C ASP A 88 6.29 -4.64 -15.42
N GLY A 89 6.37 -5.53 -16.41
CA GLY A 89 7.13 -6.77 -16.33
C GLY A 89 6.63 -7.86 -15.37
N LEU A 90 5.36 -7.83 -14.96
CA LEU A 90 4.78 -8.83 -14.04
C LEU A 90 4.23 -10.08 -14.75
N ALA A 91 4.40 -10.21 -16.08
CA ALA A 91 3.96 -11.42 -16.79
C ALA A 91 4.66 -12.65 -16.24
N VAL A 92 3.93 -13.52 -15.58
CA VAL A 92 4.42 -14.77 -15.02
C VAL A 92 3.64 -15.92 -15.66
N ASN A 93 4.34 -16.83 -16.32
CA ASN A 93 3.70 -17.90 -17.10
C ASN A 93 3.93 -19.30 -16.48
N GLU A 94 4.68 -19.38 -15.39
CA GLU A 94 5.07 -20.64 -14.76
C GLU A 94 4.78 -20.61 -13.25
N GLU A 95 4.25 -21.70 -12.71
CA GLU A 95 3.94 -21.87 -11.29
C GLU A 95 5.13 -21.55 -10.38
N ASP A 96 6.31 -22.07 -10.70
CA ASP A 96 7.53 -21.81 -9.95
C ASP A 96 7.91 -20.33 -9.86
N GLN A 97 7.53 -19.52 -10.86
CA GLN A 97 7.76 -18.08 -10.84
C GLN A 97 6.80 -17.40 -9.85
N VAL A 98 5.53 -17.82 -9.81
CA VAL A 98 4.54 -17.31 -8.86
C VAL A 98 4.92 -17.66 -7.43
N LEU A 99 5.32 -18.91 -7.19
CA LEU A 99 5.74 -19.35 -5.87
C LEU A 99 6.97 -18.59 -5.37
N ARG A 100 8.01 -18.42 -6.20
CA ARG A 100 9.18 -17.59 -5.87
C ARG A 100 8.80 -16.12 -5.60
N TRP A 101 7.82 -15.59 -6.35
CA TRP A 101 7.32 -14.24 -6.12
C TRP A 101 6.64 -14.12 -4.76
N LEU A 102 5.78 -15.09 -4.38
CA LEU A 102 5.12 -15.13 -3.08
C LEU A 102 6.12 -15.27 -1.93
N GLU A 103 7.10 -16.16 -2.06
CA GLU A 103 8.18 -16.32 -1.08
C GLU A 103 8.95 -15.00 -0.88
N SER A 104 9.36 -14.37 -1.98
CA SER A 104 10.06 -13.09 -1.95
C SER A 104 9.20 -12.00 -1.32
N ASP A 105 7.94 -11.87 -1.74
CA ASP A 105 7.01 -10.87 -1.20
C ASP A 105 6.74 -11.09 0.30
N GLY A 106 6.64 -12.34 0.74
CA GLY A 106 6.48 -12.71 2.14
C GLY A 106 7.61 -12.21 3.06
N THR A 107 8.82 -12.03 2.52
CA THR A 107 9.98 -11.53 3.28
C THR A 107 10.05 -10.01 3.36
N ILE A 108 9.32 -9.30 2.48
CA ILE A 108 9.34 -7.83 2.44
C ILE A 108 8.52 -7.28 3.59
N LYS A 109 9.17 -6.48 4.42
CA LYS A 109 8.52 -5.78 5.52
C LYS A 109 8.01 -4.42 5.07
N LEU A 110 7.01 -3.94 5.77
CA LEU A 110 6.49 -2.59 5.57
C LEU A 110 7.62 -1.57 5.79
N THR A 111 7.62 -0.52 4.97
CA THR A 111 8.65 0.54 4.98
C THR A 111 10.07 0.12 4.60
N THR A 112 10.29 -1.11 4.12
CA THR A 112 11.61 -1.51 3.60
C THR A 112 12.00 -0.61 2.42
N PRO A 113 13.12 0.13 2.54
CA PRO A 113 13.53 1.08 1.50
C PRO A 113 13.77 0.39 0.14
N ASN A 114 13.30 1.03 -0.92
CA ASN A 114 13.46 0.57 -2.31
C ASN A 114 12.89 -0.84 -2.60
N GLN A 115 11.95 -1.31 -1.78
CA GLN A 115 11.21 -2.53 -2.02
C GLN A 115 9.71 -2.25 -2.09
N MET A 116 8.99 -3.13 -2.80
CA MET A 116 7.55 -3.04 -2.96
C MET A 116 6.85 -3.91 -1.91
N PHE A 117 6.21 -3.28 -0.94
CA PHE A 117 5.32 -3.96 0.00
C PHE A 117 3.95 -4.14 -0.64
N ARG A 118 3.44 -5.36 -0.72
CA ARG A 118 2.21 -5.67 -1.43
C ARG A 118 1.11 -6.18 -0.52
N LEU A 119 -0.13 -5.87 -0.89
CA LEU A 119 -1.35 -6.37 -0.29
C LEU A 119 -2.25 -6.97 -1.36
N ALA A 120 -2.72 -8.17 -1.11
CA ALA A 120 -3.80 -8.80 -1.86
C ALA A 120 -5.10 -8.03 -1.64
N ILE A 121 -5.89 -7.85 -2.68
CA ILE A 121 -7.26 -7.33 -2.62
C ILE A 121 -8.20 -8.51 -2.72
N GLU A 122 -8.83 -8.86 -1.61
CA GLU A 122 -9.76 -9.99 -1.51
C GLU A 122 -11.18 -9.49 -1.30
N LEU A 123 -12.15 -10.14 -1.91
CA LEU A 123 -13.57 -9.89 -1.60
C LEU A 123 -13.91 -10.50 -0.25
N GLN A 124 -14.62 -9.77 0.61
CA GLN A 124 -15.14 -10.31 1.86
C GLN A 124 -16.15 -11.46 1.61
N ASP A 125 -16.95 -11.32 0.56
CA ASP A 125 -17.89 -12.35 0.16
C ASP A 125 -17.20 -13.32 -0.81
N GLY A 126 -16.93 -14.53 -0.35
CA GLY A 126 -16.34 -15.60 -1.15
C GLY A 126 -14.82 -15.71 -1.14
N ASN A 127 -14.10 -14.88 -0.37
CA ASN A 127 -12.62 -14.93 -0.21
C ASN A 127 -11.85 -14.98 -1.53
N GLN A 128 -12.35 -14.29 -2.56
CA GLN A 128 -11.75 -14.30 -3.90
C GLN A 128 -10.74 -13.18 -4.05
N LEU A 129 -9.52 -13.52 -4.49
CA LEU A 129 -8.49 -12.57 -4.87
C LEU A 129 -8.89 -11.88 -6.17
N ILE A 130 -9.01 -10.54 -6.15
CA ILE A 130 -9.45 -9.74 -7.31
C ILE A 130 -8.38 -8.80 -7.83
N GLY A 131 -7.23 -8.70 -7.16
CA GLY A 131 -6.15 -7.82 -7.54
C GLY A 131 -5.13 -7.61 -6.41
N HIS A 132 -4.29 -6.60 -6.57
CA HIS A 132 -3.34 -6.22 -5.55
C HIS A 132 -3.09 -4.71 -5.49
N LEU A 133 -2.64 -4.25 -4.34
CA LEU A 133 -2.06 -2.95 -4.07
C LEU A 133 -0.57 -3.09 -3.75
N GLY A 134 0.21 -2.08 -4.07
CA GLY A 134 1.60 -2.01 -3.67
C GLY A 134 1.98 -0.64 -3.12
N LEU A 135 2.91 -0.62 -2.17
CA LEU A 135 3.55 0.56 -1.63
C LEU A 135 5.06 0.42 -1.80
N TRP A 136 5.65 1.29 -2.59
CA TRP A 136 7.10 1.43 -2.69
C TRP A 136 7.55 2.63 -1.87
N PHE A 137 8.57 2.46 -1.04
CA PHE A 137 9.07 3.47 -0.11
C PHE A 137 10.40 4.06 -0.61
N PRO A 138 10.39 5.13 -1.43
CA PRO A 138 11.62 5.75 -1.95
C PRO A 138 12.40 6.51 -0.88
N LYS A 139 11.69 7.02 0.13
CA LYS A 139 12.22 7.83 1.22
C LYS A 139 11.39 7.63 2.48
N GLN A 140 11.97 8.02 3.60
CA GLN A 140 11.23 8.05 4.88
C GLN A 140 9.97 8.91 4.77
N SER A 141 8.89 8.48 5.40
CA SER A 141 7.59 9.16 5.43
C SER A 141 6.92 9.40 4.07
N GLN A 142 7.36 8.71 3.01
CA GLN A 142 6.77 8.78 1.69
C GLN A 142 6.60 7.41 1.07
N ALA A 143 5.50 7.22 0.36
CA ALA A 143 5.28 6.03 -0.44
C ALA A 143 4.76 6.37 -1.84
N MET A 144 5.01 5.47 -2.77
CA MET A 144 4.39 5.46 -4.09
C MET A 144 3.48 4.25 -4.18
N LEU A 145 2.20 4.47 -4.42
CA LEU A 145 1.23 3.40 -4.53
C LEU A 145 1.07 2.95 -5.99
N ASN A 146 0.80 1.67 -6.14
CA ASN A 146 0.22 1.11 -7.36
C ASN A 146 -1.01 0.26 -7.02
N ILE A 147 -1.86 0.02 -8.00
CA ILE A 147 -3.05 -0.82 -7.90
C ILE A 147 -3.32 -1.52 -9.22
N ASN A 148 -3.61 -2.81 -9.12
CA ASN A 148 -4.06 -3.61 -10.24
C ASN A 148 -5.28 -4.44 -9.83
N LEU A 149 -6.34 -4.39 -10.66
CA LEU A 149 -7.56 -5.18 -10.49
C LEU A 149 -7.85 -5.99 -11.74
N HIS A 150 -8.23 -7.25 -11.55
CA HIS A 150 -8.74 -8.09 -12.63
C HIS A 150 -9.95 -7.40 -13.31
N ARG A 151 -10.01 -7.44 -14.64
CA ARG A 151 -10.99 -6.74 -15.48
C ARG A 151 -12.44 -6.93 -15.07
N ASN A 152 -12.82 -8.14 -14.62
CA ASN A 152 -14.16 -8.46 -14.17
C ASN A 152 -14.61 -7.68 -12.94
N TYR A 153 -13.66 -7.08 -12.20
CA TYR A 153 -13.90 -6.30 -10.98
C TYR A 153 -13.67 -4.81 -11.15
N GLN A 154 -13.23 -4.38 -12.33
CA GLN A 154 -13.10 -2.96 -12.67
C GLN A 154 -14.48 -2.29 -12.81
N ARG A 155 -14.50 -0.95 -12.70
CA ARG A 155 -15.70 -0.09 -12.83
C ARG A 155 -16.83 -0.39 -11.85
N LYS A 156 -16.57 -1.15 -10.77
CA LYS A 156 -17.51 -1.51 -9.69
C LYS A 156 -17.22 -0.75 -8.38
N GLY A 157 -16.28 0.19 -8.40
CA GLY A 157 -15.88 0.98 -7.24
C GLY A 157 -14.86 0.31 -6.32
N PHE A 158 -14.45 -0.93 -6.57
CA PHE A 158 -13.49 -1.65 -5.72
C PHE A 158 -12.12 -0.97 -5.66
N ALA A 159 -11.60 -0.45 -6.79
CA ALA A 159 -10.33 0.28 -6.78
C ALA A 159 -10.40 1.54 -5.90
N LEU A 160 -11.49 2.30 -5.99
CA LEU A 160 -11.70 3.50 -5.18
C LEU A 160 -11.73 3.16 -3.69
N GLU A 161 -12.48 2.11 -3.32
CA GLU A 161 -12.59 1.63 -1.94
C GLU A 161 -11.24 1.16 -1.39
N ALA A 162 -10.51 0.35 -2.16
CA ALA A 162 -9.19 -0.17 -1.78
C ALA A 162 -8.16 0.94 -1.59
N VAL A 163 -8.08 1.90 -2.53
CA VAL A 163 -7.11 3.01 -2.46
C VAL A 163 -7.45 3.95 -1.31
N LYS A 164 -8.72 4.27 -1.07
CA LYS A 164 -9.11 5.09 0.09
C LYS A 164 -8.71 4.44 1.41
N ALA A 165 -8.97 3.14 1.57
CA ALA A 165 -8.57 2.39 2.75
C ALA A 165 -7.04 2.35 2.93
N LEU A 166 -6.30 2.18 1.83
CA LEU A 166 -4.84 2.21 1.86
C LEU A 166 -4.29 3.60 2.21
N LEU A 167 -4.89 4.69 1.70
CA LEU A 167 -4.50 6.06 2.07
C LEU A 167 -4.74 6.31 3.57
N GLY A 168 -5.88 5.87 4.11
CA GLY A 168 -6.15 5.90 5.54
C GLY A 168 -5.09 5.16 6.35
N PHE A 169 -4.73 3.96 5.93
CA PHE A 169 -3.64 3.21 6.54
C PHE A 169 -2.30 3.96 6.46
N CYS A 170 -1.97 4.55 5.31
CA CYS A 170 -0.72 5.29 5.12
C CYS A 170 -0.61 6.51 6.05
N PHE A 171 -1.68 7.30 6.18
CA PHE A 171 -1.61 8.55 6.92
C PHE A 171 -1.89 8.37 8.41
N TRP A 172 -2.92 7.59 8.78
CA TRP A 172 -3.30 7.44 10.19
C TRP A 172 -2.72 6.19 10.85
N GLY A 173 -2.45 5.14 10.05
CA GLY A 173 -1.88 3.90 10.56
C GLY A 173 -0.37 3.94 10.71
N ILE A 174 0.37 4.42 9.69
CA ILE A 174 1.85 4.42 9.68
C ILE A 174 2.48 5.82 9.55
N LYS A 175 1.67 6.87 9.64
CA LYS A 175 2.08 8.28 9.72
C LYS A 175 2.97 8.74 8.55
N LEU A 176 2.62 8.37 7.33
CA LEU A 176 3.28 8.93 6.16
C LEU A 176 2.87 10.38 5.96
N HIS A 177 3.81 11.20 5.52
CA HIS A 177 3.56 12.59 5.13
C HIS A 177 2.95 12.71 3.72
N ARG A 178 3.34 11.78 2.81
CA ARG A 178 3.00 11.87 1.39
C ARG A 178 2.81 10.51 0.74
N VAL A 179 1.77 10.39 -0.06
CA VAL A 179 1.55 9.25 -0.96
C VAL A 179 1.45 9.78 -2.39
N SER A 180 2.22 9.18 -3.30
CA SER A 180 2.20 9.48 -4.73
C SER A 180 1.77 8.27 -5.55
N ALA A 181 1.41 8.50 -6.81
CA ALA A 181 1.14 7.46 -7.80
C ALA A 181 1.49 7.99 -9.18
N SER A 182 1.83 7.11 -10.12
CA SER A 182 1.96 7.46 -11.53
C SER A 182 1.19 6.47 -12.39
N CYS A 183 0.79 6.90 -13.58
CA CYS A 183 0.19 6.05 -14.58
C CYS A 183 0.49 6.56 -16.00
N ASP A 184 0.41 5.63 -16.96
CA ASP A 184 0.38 5.97 -18.37
C ASP A 184 -0.77 6.94 -18.65
N SER A 185 -0.51 8.03 -19.37
CA SER A 185 -1.54 9.06 -19.68
C SER A 185 -2.73 8.50 -20.47
N ARG A 186 -2.56 7.37 -21.15
CA ARG A 186 -3.61 6.66 -21.87
C ARG A 186 -4.52 5.84 -20.94
N ASN A 187 -4.05 5.53 -19.72
CA ASN A 187 -4.83 4.84 -18.70
C ASN A 187 -5.82 5.78 -18.01
N THR A 188 -6.88 6.15 -18.73
CA THR A 188 -7.91 7.07 -18.24
C THR A 188 -8.62 6.56 -16.98
N ALA A 189 -8.63 5.24 -16.74
CA ALA A 189 -9.23 4.64 -15.56
C ALA A 189 -8.37 4.96 -14.30
N ALA A 190 -7.05 4.81 -14.38
CA ALA A 190 -6.14 5.16 -13.30
C ALA A 190 -6.13 6.68 -13.05
N CYS A 191 -6.09 7.50 -14.10
CA CYS A 191 -6.18 8.96 -13.97
C CYS A 191 -7.43 9.40 -13.19
N ARG A 192 -8.60 8.84 -13.54
CA ARG A 192 -9.86 9.13 -12.84
C ARG A 192 -9.85 8.59 -11.40
N LEU A 193 -9.28 7.43 -11.17
CA LEU A 193 -9.17 6.85 -9.83
C LEU A 193 -8.40 7.77 -8.91
N PHE A 194 -7.19 8.19 -9.33
CA PHE A 194 -6.34 9.04 -8.49
C PHE A 194 -6.96 10.42 -8.23
N ALA A 195 -7.60 11.02 -9.23
CA ALA A 195 -8.35 12.25 -9.03
C ALA A 195 -9.53 12.07 -8.05
N ASN A 196 -10.26 10.95 -8.15
CA ASN A 196 -11.43 10.68 -7.30
C ASN A 196 -11.09 10.36 -5.83
N VAL A 197 -9.87 9.91 -5.55
CA VAL A 197 -9.39 9.72 -4.16
C VAL A 197 -8.78 11.00 -3.57
N GLY A 198 -8.82 12.11 -4.32
CA GLY A 198 -8.34 13.41 -3.85
C GLY A 198 -6.86 13.69 -4.17
N MET A 199 -6.18 12.83 -4.92
CA MET A 199 -4.82 13.11 -5.37
C MET A 199 -4.81 14.24 -6.40
N ARG A 200 -3.94 15.24 -6.23
CA ARG A 200 -3.73 16.29 -7.23
C ARG A 200 -2.74 15.82 -8.30
N CYS A 201 -2.96 16.24 -9.53
CA CYS A 201 -1.99 16.06 -10.62
C CYS A 201 -0.81 17.03 -10.37
N GLU A 202 0.41 16.51 -10.33
CA GLU A 202 1.62 17.30 -10.13
C GLU A 202 2.43 17.50 -11.41
N GLY A 203 2.19 16.69 -12.44
CA GLY A 203 2.83 16.86 -13.72
C GLY A 203 2.58 15.73 -14.71
N GLU A 204 2.83 16.05 -15.97
CA GLU A 204 2.91 15.09 -17.07
C GLU A 204 4.33 15.05 -17.60
N PHE A 205 4.88 13.85 -17.74
CA PHE A 205 6.21 13.60 -18.26
C PHE A 205 6.10 13.03 -19.67
N VAL A 206 6.58 13.80 -20.63
CA VAL A 206 6.45 13.45 -22.05
C VAL A 206 7.44 12.36 -22.41
N LYS A 207 6.92 11.25 -22.98
CA LYS A 207 7.73 10.11 -23.46
C LYS A 207 8.69 9.59 -22.38
N SER A 208 8.21 9.44 -21.15
CA SER A 208 9.00 9.00 -20.00
C SER A 208 9.01 7.49 -19.81
N GLU A 209 7.99 6.79 -20.33
CA GLU A 209 7.81 5.36 -20.10
C GLU A 209 7.96 4.56 -21.41
N PRO A 210 8.76 3.48 -21.43
CA PRO A 210 8.83 2.59 -22.56
C PRO A 210 7.51 1.80 -22.71
N VAL A 211 7.12 1.50 -23.94
CA VAL A 211 5.92 0.70 -24.25
C VAL A 211 6.35 -0.66 -24.77
N ALA A 212 5.70 -1.74 -24.34
CA ALA A 212 6.03 -3.11 -24.71
C ALA A 212 6.03 -3.33 -26.24
N GLU A 213 5.14 -2.67 -26.96
CA GLU A 213 5.02 -2.73 -28.41
C GLU A 213 6.06 -1.87 -29.15
N GLY A 214 6.95 -1.22 -28.41
CA GLY A 214 7.96 -0.30 -28.90
C GLY A 214 7.49 1.16 -28.90
N GLY A 215 8.41 2.08 -28.61
CA GLY A 215 8.13 3.51 -28.49
C GLY A 215 8.02 3.97 -27.03
N TRP A 216 7.40 5.14 -26.83
CA TRP A 216 7.38 5.85 -25.54
C TRP A 216 5.98 6.39 -25.27
N ALA A 217 5.50 6.24 -24.04
CA ALA A 217 4.29 6.83 -23.52
C ALA A 217 4.58 7.99 -22.57
N ASN A 218 3.60 8.88 -22.40
CA ASN A 218 3.67 9.89 -21.34
C ASN A 218 3.18 9.28 -20.04
N SER A 219 3.77 9.68 -18.90
CA SER A 219 3.25 9.37 -17.57
C SER A 219 2.69 10.62 -16.89
N ILE A 220 1.63 10.44 -16.12
CA ILE A 220 1.04 11.47 -15.27
C ILE A 220 1.30 11.09 -13.82
N TRP A 221 1.79 12.06 -13.04
CA TRP A 221 2.09 11.90 -11.64
C TRP A 221 1.05 12.59 -10.76
N TYR A 222 0.60 11.87 -9.77
CA TYR A 222 -0.37 12.30 -8.77
C TYR A 222 0.21 12.19 -7.37
N ALA A 223 -0.26 13.05 -6.45
CA ALA A 223 0.10 12.94 -5.06
C ALA A 223 -0.99 13.51 -4.14
N ILE A 224 -0.93 13.07 -2.88
CA ILE A 224 -1.74 13.58 -1.78
C ILE A 224 -0.88 13.65 -0.52
N LEU A 225 -1.05 14.70 0.28
CA LEU A 225 -0.42 14.87 1.58
C LEU A 225 -1.38 14.44 2.69
N GLU A 226 -0.83 14.15 3.89
CA GLU A 226 -1.61 13.81 5.07
C GLU A 226 -2.69 14.86 5.35
N GLU A 227 -2.35 16.15 5.30
CA GLU A 227 -3.23 17.28 5.55
C GLU A 227 -4.34 17.46 4.50
N GLU A 228 -4.19 16.87 3.32
CA GLU A 228 -5.17 16.92 2.22
C GLU A 228 -6.13 15.72 2.25
N CYS A 229 -5.76 14.65 2.96
CA CYS A 229 -6.57 13.45 3.05
C CYS A 229 -7.69 13.65 4.07
N GLN A 230 -8.94 13.57 3.60
CA GLN A 230 -10.11 13.63 4.50
C GLN A 230 -10.31 12.28 5.16
N GLU A 231 -10.44 12.27 6.48
CA GLU A 231 -10.98 11.11 7.17
C GLU A 231 -12.40 10.85 6.65
N ASP A 232 -12.65 9.70 6.05
CA ASP A 232 -14.03 9.22 5.86
C ASP A 232 -14.58 8.88 7.25
N THR A 233 -14.96 9.92 8.00
CA THR A 233 -15.72 9.77 9.24
C THR A 233 -17.07 9.21 8.85
N GLY A 234 -17.20 7.88 8.89
CA GLY A 234 -18.46 7.17 8.74
C GLY A 234 -19.39 7.48 9.92
N SER A 235 -19.79 8.73 10.05
CA SER A 235 -20.92 9.13 10.90
C SER A 235 -22.19 8.77 10.13
N PRO A 236 -23.08 7.92 10.68
CA PRO A 236 -24.39 7.73 10.08
C PRO A 236 -25.08 9.09 10.02
N GLU A 237 -25.51 9.51 8.83
CA GLU A 237 -26.35 10.67 8.64
C GLU A 237 -27.48 10.62 9.68
N LYS A 238 -27.49 11.58 10.60
CA LYS A 238 -28.66 11.88 11.40
C LYS A 238 -29.72 12.41 10.46
N ASN A 239 -30.66 11.54 10.11
CA ASN A 239 -31.89 11.90 9.41
C ASN A 239 -32.58 13.01 10.23
N PRO A 240 -32.76 14.23 9.69
CA PRO A 240 -33.61 15.22 10.36
C PRO A 240 -35.06 14.82 10.10
N GLY A 241 -35.75 14.45 11.20
CA GLY A 241 -37.20 14.24 11.23
C GLY A 241 -38.02 15.51 10.91
#